data_0fe65fc59e6172e5e45d7286d6e32d3c
#
_entry.id   0fe65fc59e6172e5e45d7286d6e32d3c
#
_cell.length_a   1.000
_cell.length_b   1.000
_cell.length_c   1.000
_cell.angle_alpha   90.00
_cell.angle_beta   90.00
_cell.angle_gamma   90.00
#
_symmetry.space_group_name_H-M   'P 1'
#
loop_
_entity.id
_entity.type
_entity.pdbx_description
1 polymer ?
#
loop_
_entity_poly.entity_id
_entity_poly.type
_entity_poly.pdbx_seq_one_letter_code
_entity_poly.pdbx_strand_id
1 'polypeptide(L)'
;MIEKLTNVLTYHPQEPMIFSSALFLLLFLGFTFIYMCLQRKCTARLLFVTAFSYYFYYKSSGFYFFLLALVTLSDYLIAAMIYRHRTRRGLGKWLVALSLTIDLGLLAYFKYTNFFAGMVAQLLNNNFQPWDIFLPVGISFFTFQSLSYTIDVYRGDLKPLSSILDYAFYVSFFPQLVAGPIVRASDFAPQIRRPLTITNEMFARGVYFILIGLFKKAVISDYISLNFVDRIFDNPQLYSGLENLLGLYGYALQIYCDFSGYSDMAIGIALLLGFHFPLNFNAPYSAVSITDFWRRWHISLSTWIRDYIYISLGGNRKGKVRQYVNLLITMLLGGLWHGASLHFVAWGGMHGLALAVHKFFRTTILGRDSSYRSRGLRRWLGVFLTFNFVCFTWLFFRNTSFDASLLMLNRIFTDFHPELFLQVIMGYRYVFALILLGYVTHFIPNSWQEGVVSILGRTNVVVHALCIVAVIYIVIQVKSSTIQPFIYFQF
;
A
#
# COMPACT_ATOMS: atom_id res chain seq x y z
N MET A 1 -30.50 -17.50 -15.99
CA MET A 1 -29.81 -16.23 -16.24
C MET A 1 -29.75 -15.36 -14.98
N ILE A 2 -30.89 -15.13 -14.30
CA ILE A 2 -30.94 -14.33 -13.05
C ILE A 2 -30.08 -14.96 -11.97
N GLU A 3 -30.12 -16.27 -11.73
CA GLU A 3 -29.35 -16.97 -10.73
C GLU A 3 -27.82 -16.85 -10.98
N LYS A 4 -27.37 -16.96 -12.23
CA LYS A 4 -25.96 -16.72 -12.59
C LYS A 4 -25.55 -15.27 -12.32
N LEU A 5 -26.41 -14.30 -12.61
CA LEU A 5 -26.14 -12.89 -12.35
C LEU A 5 -26.09 -12.62 -10.83
N THR A 6 -27.03 -13.18 -10.07
CA THR A 6 -27.03 -13.07 -8.61
C THR A 6 -25.75 -13.65 -8.02
N ASN A 7 -25.31 -14.80 -8.48
CA ASN A 7 -24.08 -15.43 -8.01
C ASN A 7 -22.83 -14.56 -8.30
N VAL A 8 -22.74 -13.97 -9.49
CA VAL A 8 -21.61 -13.05 -9.84
C VAL A 8 -21.59 -11.80 -8.96
N LEU A 9 -22.77 -11.29 -8.56
CA LEU A 9 -22.89 -10.06 -7.78
C LEU A 9 -22.83 -10.28 -6.27
N THR A 10 -22.97 -11.51 -5.77
CA THR A 10 -22.82 -11.84 -4.33
C THR A 10 -21.35 -11.98 -3.92
N TYR A 11 -21.09 -11.87 -2.63
CA TYR A 11 -19.76 -12.05 -2.06
C TYR A 11 -19.31 -13.52 -2.12
N HIS A 12 -18.09 -13.74 -2.57
CA HIS A 12 -17.40 -15.02 -2.53
C HIS A 12 -16.02 -14.82 -1.90
N PRO A 13 -15.70 -15.49 -0.78
CA PRO A 13 -14.43 -15.29 -0.07
C PRO A 13 -13.18 -15.57 -0.91
N GLN A 14 -13.30 -16.51 -1.87
CA GLN A 14 -12.18 -16.91 -2.74
C GLN A 14 -11.98 -15.99 -3.95
N GLU A 15 -12.94 -15.10 -4.25
CA GLU A 15 -12.94 -14.23 -5.40
C GLU A 15 -13.24 -12.76 -5.01
N PRO A 16 -12.40 -12.13 -4.16
CA PRO A 16 -12.59 -10.74 -3.79
C PRO A 16 -12.48 -9.84 -5.03
N MET A 17 -13.32 -8.82 -5.10
CA MET A 17 -13.28 -7.86 -6.20
C MET A 17 -12.04 -6.96 -6.06
N ILE A 18 -11.14 -7.02 -7.03
CA ILE A 18 -9.94 -6.19 -7.14
C ILE A 18 -9.94 -5.43 -8.47
N PHE A 19 -9.16 -4.36 -8.59
CA PHE A 19 -9.14 -3.51 -9.79
C PHE A 19 -8.71 -4.22 -11.07
N SER A 20 -7.92 -5.29 -10.96
CA SER A 20 -7.50 -6.12 -12.10
C SER A 20 -8.51 -7.21 -12.48
N SER A 21 -9.65 -7.34 -11.77
CA SER A 21 -10.67 -8.33 -12.09
C SER A 21 -11.56 -7.90 -13.26
N ALA A 22 -11.96 -8.84 -14.12
CA ALA A 22 -12.87 -8.56 -15.23
C ALA A 22 -14.22 -8.01 -14.75
N LEU A 23 -14.71 -8.52 -13.60
CA LEU A 23 -15.94 -8.04 -12.98
C LEU A 23 -15.85 -6.55 -12.62
N PHE A 24 -14.72 -6.14 -11.99
CA PHE A 24 -14.52 -4.72 -11.66
C PHE A 24 -14.52 -3.85 -12.92
N LEU A 25 -13.79 -4.25 -13.96
CA LEU A 25 -13.71 -3.48 -15.20
C LEU A 25 -15.07 -3.28 -15.86
N LEU A 26 -15.90 -4.33 -15.90
CA LEU A 26 -17.27 -4.24 -16.43
C LEU A 26 -18.16 -3.33 -15.57
N LEU A 27 -18.13 -3.50 -14.25
CA LEU A 27 -18.90 -2.67 -13.33
C LEU A 27 -18.42 -1.21 -13.36
N PHE A 28 -17.12 -0.97 -13.52
CA PHE A 28 -16.55 0.37 -13.59
C PHE A 28 -16.97 1.10 -14.88
N LEU A 29 -17.15 0.40 -15.99
CA LEU A 29 -17.71 1.01 -17.21
C LEU A 29 -19.15 1.50 -16.97
N GLY A 30 -20.02 0.66 -16.42
CA GLY A 30 -21.39 1.03 -16.07
C GLY A 30 -21.44 2.15 -15.01
N PHE A 31 -20.58 2.04 -13.99
CA PHE A 31 -20.41 3.07 -12.97
C PHE A 31 -20.03 4.42 -13.59
N THR A 32 -19.03 4.44 -14.47
CA THR A 32 -18.55 5.68 -15.10
C THR A 32 -19.65 6.33 -15.94
N PHE A 33 -20.44 5.55 -16.66
CA PHE A 33 -21.60 6.07 -17.41
C PHE A 33 -22.60 6.77 -16.49
N ILE A 34 -23.04 6.13 -15.41
CA ILE A 34 -24.00 6.71 -14.45
C ILE A 34 -23.36 7.93 -13.76
N TYR A 35 -22.07 7.84 -13.38
CA TYR A 35 -21.34 8.93 -12.75
C TYR A 35 -21.33 10.19 -13.62
N MET A 36 -21.12 10.05 -14.93
CA MET A 36 -21.14 11.16 -15.88
C MET A 36 -22.56 11.74 -16.05
N CYS A 37 -23.60 10.92 -16.01
CA CYS A 37 -24.99 11.40 -16.00
C CYS A 37 -25.31 12.24 -14.73
N LEU A 38 -24.61 11.98 -13.63
CA LEU A 38 -24.77 12.68 -12.36
C LEU A 38 -23.85 13.88 -12.18
N GLN A 39 -23.02 14.24 -13.18
CA GLN A 39 -21.96 15.26 -13.06
C GLN A 39 -22.45 16.60 -12.48
N ARG A 40 -23.68 17.04 -12.82
CA ARG A 40 -24.28 18.29 -12.35
C ARG A 40 -25.00 18.17 -11.00
N LYS A 41 -25.23 16.96 -10.49
CA LYS A 41 -26.01 16.68 -9.27
C LYS A 41 -25.08 16.21 -8.15
N CYS A 42 -24.36 17.14 -7.51
CA CYS A 42 -23.30 16.81 -6.52
C CYS A 42 -23.73 15.78 -5.46
N THR A 43 -24.86 16.02 -4.77
CA THR A 43 -25.33 15.12 -3.71
C THR A 43 -25.69 13.73 -4.23
N ALA A 44 -26.38 13.64 -5.39
CA ALA A 44 -26.72 12.36 -6.00
C ALA A 44 -25.46 11.60 -6.44
N ARG A 45 -24.47 12.31 -6.97
CA ARG A 45 -23.16 11.76 -7.33
C ARG A 45 -22.44 11.20 -6.10
N LEU A 46 -22.40 11.94 -4.99
CA LEU A 46 -21.78 11.48 -3.74
C LEU A 46 -22.49 10.24 -3.19
N LEU A 47 -23.82 10.23 -3.15
CA LEU A 47 -24.61 9.06 -2.74
C LEU A 47 -24.32 7.84 -3.61
N PHE A 48 -24.32 8.01 -4.94
CA PHE A 48 -24.04 6.94 -5.88
C PHE A 48 -22.66 6.34 -5.68
N VAL A 49 -21.61 7.18 -5.58
CA VAL A 49 -20.24 6.73 -5.38
C VAL A 49 -20.08 6.08 -4.01
N THR A 50 -20.69 6.62 -2.95
CA THR A 50 -20.66 6.01 -1.61
C THR A 50 -21.34 4.63 -1.64
N ALA A 51 -22.53 4.51 -2.25
CA ALA A 51 -23.23 3.23 -2.38
C ALA A 51 -22.38 2.20 -3.16
N PHE A 52 -21.77 2.60 -4.27
CA PHE A 52 -20.87 1.75 -5.03
C PHE A 52 -19.63 1.36 -4.21
N SER A 53 -19.08 2.27 -3.41
CA SER A 53 -17.92 1.99 -2.55
C SER A 53 -18.25 0.96 -1.47
N TYR A 54 -19.43 1.04 -0.85
CA TYR A 54 -19.90 0.03 0.10
C TYR A 54 -20.16 -1.32 -0.59
N TYR A 55 -20.71 -1.31 -1.81
CA TYR A 55 -20.85 -2.53 -2.60
C TYR A 55 -19.50 -3.14 -2.98
N PHE A 56 -18.52 -2.31 -3.41
CA PHE A 56 -17.17 -2.76 -3.68
C PHE A 56 -16.53 -3.42 -2.43
N TYR A 57 -16.73 -2.81 -1.27
CA TYR A 57 -16.26 -3.37 -0.01
C TYR A 57 -16.99 -4.65 0.39
N TYR A 58 -18.29 -4.73 0.17
CA TYR A 58 -19.08 -5.97 0.33
C TYR A 58 -18.51 -7.10 -0.54
N LYS A 59 -18.20 -6.83 -1.80
CA LYS A 59 -17.56 -7.81 -2.70
C LYS A 59 -16.13 -8.22 -2.28
N SER A 60 -15.48 -7.45 -1.45
CA SER A 60 -14.12 -7.72 -0.96
C SER A 60 -14.11 -8.37 0.42
N SER A 61 -15.08 -8.06 1.30
CA SER A 61 -15.09 -8.46 2.72
C SER A 61 -16.45 -8.91 3.25
N GLY A 62 -17.44 -9.14 2.40
CA GLY A 62 -18.75 -9.59 2.82
C GLY A 62 -19.45 -8.59 3.75
N PHE A 63 -20.14 -9.10 4.76
CA PHE A 63 -20.90 -8.29 5.71
C PHE A 63 -20.05 -7.38 6.61
N TYR A 64 -18.71 -7.50 6.57
CA TYR A 64 -17.83 -6.61 7.34
C TYR A 64 -17.88 -5.14 6.89
N PHE A 65 -18.62 -4.81 5.82
CA PHE A 65 -18.92 -3.41 5.48
C PHE A 65 -19.68 -2.68 6.60
N PHE A 66 -20.36 -3.39 7.52
CA PHE A 66 -20.95 -2.80 8.71
C PHE A 66 -19.90 -2.23 9.67
N LEU A 67 -18.68 -2.80 9.73
CA LEU A 67 -17.59 -2.22 10.52
C LEU A 67 -17.15 -0.87 9.95
N LEU A 68 -17.05 -0.78 8.61
CA LEU A 68 -16.76 0.48 7.94
C LEU A 68 -17.83 1.53 8.24
N ALA A 69 -19.12 1.13 8.24
CA ALA A 69 -20.23 2.02 8.60
C ALA A 69 -20.17 2.44 10.06
N LEU A 70 -19.84 1.52 10.98
CA LEU A 70 -19.69 1.80 12.42
C LEU A 70 -18.56 2.83 12.67
N VAL A 71 -17.37 2.59 12.12
CA VAL A 71 -16.22 3.52 12.20
C VAL A 71 -16.58 4.88 11.61
N THR A 72 -17.24 4.88 10.45
CA THR A 72 -17.70 6.12 9.82
C THR A 72 -18.65 6.92 10.73
N LEU A 73 -19.62 6.27 11.35
CA LEU A 73 -20.58 6.94 12.22
C LEU A 73 -19.92 7.42 13.52
N SER A 74 -19.14 6.56 14.18
CA SER A 74 -18.48 6.88 15.46
C SER A 74 -17.54 8.06 15.32
N ASP A 75 -16.65 8.06 14.34
CA ASP A 75 -15.66 9.12 14.18
C ASP A 75 -16.25 10.43 13.68
N TYR A 76 -17.27 10.38 12.83
CA TYR A 76 -18.02 11.59 12.48
C TYR A 76 -18.63 12.26 13.71
N LEU A 77 -19.31 11.49 14.58
CA LEU A 77 -19.94 12.01 15.78
C LEU A 77 -18.89 12.50 16.79
N ILE A 78 -17.82 11.73 17.01
CA ILE A 78 -16.74 12.08 17.93
C ILE A 78 -16.04 13.37 17.49
N ALA A 79 -15.69 13.48 16.19
CA ALA A 79 -15.06 14.70 15.66
C ALA A 79 -15.96 15.92 15.77
N ALA A 80 -17.27 15.78 15.51
CA ALA A 80 -18.24 16.86 15.73
C ALA A 80 -18.33 17.28 17.21
N MET A 81 -18.32 16.31 18.16
CA MET A 81 -18.28 16.58 19.60
C MET A 81 -16.99 17.26 20.03
N ILE A 82 -15.82 16.83 19.54
CA ILE A 82 -14.53 17.47 19.80
C ILE A 82 -14.58 18.94 19.38
N TYR A 83 -15.06 19.21 18.19
CA TYR A 83 -15.13 20.58 17.67
C TYR A 83 -16.12 21.45 18.44
N ARG A 84 -17.29 20.92 18.80
CA ARG A 84 -18.29 21.64 19.60
C ARG A 84 -17.77 22.00 20.98
N HIS A 85 -16.92 21.15 21.59
CA HIS A 85 -16.39 21.34 22.93
C HIS A 85 -14.89 21.71 22.93
N ARG A 86 -14.38 22.33 21.88
CA ARG A 86 -12.95 22.65 21.68
C ARG A 86 -12.33 23.50 22.81
N THR A 87 -13.16 24.25 23.57
CA THR A 87 -12.71 25.00 24.74
C THR A 87 -12.43 24.10 25.94
N ARG A 88 -13.04 22.92 26.03
CA ARG A 88 -12.89 21.95 27.12
C ARG A 88 -11.82 20.90 26.75
N ARG A 89 -10.54 21.29 26.87
CA ARG A 89 -9.40 20.42 26.48
C ARG A 89 -9.42 19.01 27.08
N GLY A 90 -9.90 18.88 28.37
CA GLY A 90 -10.02 17.58 29.05
C GLY A 90 -10.99 16.64 28.30
N LEU A 91 -12.20 17.13 27.98
CA LEU A 91 -13.19 16.36 27.23
C LEU A 91 -12.69 15.98 25.85
N GLY A 92 -12.01 16.91 25.14
CA GLY A 92 -11.42 16.62 23.85
C GLY A 92 -10.42 15.45 23.89
N LYS A 93 -9.58 15.35 24.92
CA LYS A 93 -8.65 14.22 25.11
C LYS A 93 -9.39 12.90 25.32
N TRP A 94 -10.46 12.88 26.12
CA TRP A 94 -11.26 11.67 26.32
C TRP A 94 -11.98 11.22 25.05
N LEU A 95 -12.49 12.17 24.25
CA LEU A 95 -13.13 11.87 22.97
C LEU A 95 -12.14 11.29 21.96
N VAL A 96 -10.91 11.84 21.89
CA VAL A 96 -9.85 11.24 21.06
C VAL A 96 -9.49 9.85 21.56
N ALA A 97 -9.34 9.67 22.88
CA ALA A 97 -9.07 8.36 23.47
C ALA A 97 -10.19 7.35 23.13
N LEU A 98 -11.44 7.78 23.13
CA LEU A 98 -12.59 6.94 22.73
C LEU A 98 -12.50 6.52 21.26
N SER A 99 -12.23 7.46 20.33
CA SER A 99 -12.01 7.13 18.89
C SER A 99 -10.85 6.15 18.72
N LEU A 100 -9.69 6.43 19.36
CA LEU A 100 -8.55 5.51 19.35
C LEU A 100 -8.91 4.12 19.89
N THR A 101 -9.72 4.03 20.94
CA THR A 101 -10.13 2.75 21.54
C THR A 101 -11.04 1.97 20.60
N ILE A 102 -11.98 2.64 19.93
CA ILE A 102 -12.87 1.99 18.94
C ILE A 102 -12.05 1.48 17.75
N ASP A 103 -11.28 2.35 17.11
CA ASP A 103 -10.59 2.05 15.88
C ASP A 103 -9.44 1.04 16.06
N LEU A 104 -8.58 1.30 17.06
CA LEU A 104 -7.48 0.40 17.37
C LEU A 104 -7.97 -0.87 18.07
N GLY A 105 -9.09 -0.82 18.80
CA GLY A 105 -9.73 -1.98 19.41
C GLY A 105 -10.27 -2.95 18.34
N LEU A 106 -10.95 -2.41 17.32
CA LEU A 106 -11.38 -3.22 16.17
C LEU A 106 -10.18 -3.81 15.43
N LEU A 107 -9.16 -2.99 15.15
CA LEU A 107 -7.94 -3.48 14.51
C LEU A 107 -7.24 -4.54 15.37
N ALA A 108 -7.16 -4.34 16.68
CA ALA A 108 -6.57 -5.29 17.61
C ALA A 108 -7.33 -6.62 17.62
N TYR A 109 -8.65 -6.57 17.67
CA TYR A 109 -9.48 -7.78 17.65
C TYR A 109 -9.29 -8.59 16.36
N PHE A 110 -9.43 -7.96 15.20
CA PHE A 110 -9.39 -8.71 13.94
C PHE A 110 -7.98 -9.12 13.51
N LYS A 111 -6.96 -8.31 13.82
CA LYS A 111 -5.60 -8.55 13.32
C LYS A 111 -4.66 -9.16 14.35
N TYR A 112 -4.78 -8.79 15.63
CA TYR A 112 -3.74 -9.14 16.63
C TYR A 112 -4.18 -10.13 17.69
N THR A 113 -5.46 -10.51 17.78
CA THR A 113 -5.96 -11.39 18.82
C THR A 113 -5.24 -12.74 18.83
N ASN A 114 -5.16 -13.42 17.70
CA ASN A 114 -4.47 -14.71 17.59
C ASN A 114 -2.97 -14.61 17.89
N PHE A 115 -2.34 -13.51 17.49
CA PHE A 115 -0.92 -13.27 17.74
C PHE A 115 -0.63 -13.13 19.24
N PHE A 116 -1.36 -12.26 19.93
CA PHE A 116 -1.15 -12.07 21.38
C PHE A 116 -1.58 -13.27 22.19
N ALA A 117 -2.70 -13.92 21.85
CA ALA A 117 -3.14 -15.13 22.52
C ALA A 117 -2.13 -16.29 22.36
N GLY A 118 -1.57 -16.45 21.15
CA GLY A 118 -0.51 -17.43 20.89
C GLY A 118 0.76 -17.13 21.69
N MET A 119 1.19 -15.88 21.79
CA MET A 119 2.34 -15.49 22.62
C MET A 119 2.11 -15.78 24.11
N VAL A 120 0.92 -15.46 24.63
CA VAL A 120 0.57 -15.75 26.05
C VAL A 120 0.54 -17.25 26.29
N ALA A 121 -0.06 -18.02 25.38
CA ALA A 121 -0.10 -19.48 25.50
C ALA A 121 1.31 -20.10 25.48
N GLN A 122 2.19 -19.61 24.61
CA GLN A 122 3.59 -20.05 24.58
C GLN A 122 4.33 -19.74 25.88
N LEU A 123 4.13 -18.55 26.45
CA LEU A 123 4.72 -18.18 27.76
C LEU A 123 4.20 -19.06 28.91
N LEU A 124 2.96 -19.53 28.82
CA LEU A 124 2.34 -20.41 29.81
C LEU A 124 2.55 -21.91 29.51
N ASN A 125 3.35 -22.25 28.50
CA ASN A 125 3.55 -23.61 28.00
C ASN A 125 2.24 -24.35 27.66
N ASN A 126 1.23 -23.63 27.18
CA ASN A 126 -0.05 -24.15 26.76
C ASN A 126 -0.15 -24.24 25.24
N ASN A 127 -0.83 -25.27 24.72
CA ASN A 127 -1.18 -25.37 23.31
C ASN A 127 -2.27 -24.35 22.98
N PHE A 128 -2.04 -23.54 21.94
CA PHE A 128 -3.01 -22.58 21.42
C PHE A 128 -3.47 -22.97 20.03
N GLN A 129 -4.76 -23.08 19.84
CA GLN A 129 -5.37 -23.21 18.52
C GLN A 129 -5.87 -21.84 18.09
N PRO A 130 -5.42 -21.31 16.94
CA PRO A 130 -5.90 -20.02 16.45
C PRO A 130 -7.41 -20.00 16.26
N TRP A 131 -8.06 -18.93 16.67
CA TRP A 131 -9.49 -18.75 16.43
C TRP A 131 -9.73 -18.39 14.97
N ASP A 132 -10.88 -18.83 14.44
CA ASP A 132 -11.30 -18.47 13.08
C ASP A 132 -11.81 -17.02 13.04
N ILE A 133 -10.88 -16.08 12.98
CA ILE A 133 -11.15 -14.64 12.90
C ILE A 133 -10.82 -14.18 11.49
N PHE A 134 -11.85 -13.92 10.68
CA PHE A 134 -11.65 -13.36 9.35
C PHE A 134 -11.14 -11.92 9.44
N LEU A 135 -10.01 -11.62 8.79
CA LEU A 135 -9.44 -10.27 8.73
C LEU A 135 -10.12 -9.46 7.60
N PRO A 136 -10.94 -8.44 7.92
CA PRO A 136 -11.58 -7.63 6.89
C PRO A 136 -10.55 -6.87 6.06
N VAL A 137 -10.67 -6.97 4.75
CA VAL A 137 -9.74 -6.33 3.81
C VAL A 137 -9.77 -4.81 4.00
N GLY A 138 -8.59 -4.18 4.04
CA GLY A 138 -8.47 -2.73 4.17
C GLY A 138 -8.72 -2.15 5.57
N ILE A 139 -9.01 -2.98 6.61
CA ILE A 139 -9.26 -2.49 7.97
C ILE A 139 -8.11 -1.60 8.48
N SER A 140 -6.87 -1.96 8.20
CA SER A 140 -5.69 -1.17 8.59
C SER A 140 -5.63 0.20 7.88
N PHE A 141 -6.15 0.30 6.64
CA PHE A 141 -6.13 1.53 5.85
C PHE A 141 -7.21 2.52 6.30
N PHE A 142 -8.47 2.09 6.36
CA PHE A 142 -9.53 3.00 6.78
C PHE A 142 -9.42 3.40 8.27
N THR A 143 -8.88 2.52 9.14
CA THR A 143 -8.53 2.87 10.52
C THR A 143 -7.56 4.07 10.56
N PHE A 144 -6.50 4.06 9.76
CA PHE A 144 -5.56 5.17 9.72
C PHE A 144 -6.15 6.45 9.13
N GLN A 145 -7.06 6.33 8.15
CA GLN A 145 -7.78 7.49 7.62
C GLN A 145 -8.70 8.11 8.68
N SER A 146 -9.50 7.31 9.35
CA SER A 146 -10.42 7.76 10.41
C SER A 146 -9.67 8.39 11.57
N LEU A 147 -8.63 7.73 12.07
CA LEU A 147 -7.80 8.25 13.16
C LEU A 147 -7.16 9.59 12.80
N SER A 148 -6.63 9.73 11.56
CA SER A 148 -6.04 10.99 11.13
C SER A 148 -7.06 12.13 11.14
N TYR A 149 -8.29 11.87 10.68
CA TYR A 149 -9.36 12.87 10.70
C TYR A 149 -9.70 13.34 12.12
N THR A 150 -9.94 12.39 13.03
CA THR A 150 -10.30 12.71 14.43
C THR A 150 -9.18 13.46 15.14
N ILE A 151 -7.91 13.04 14.94
CA ILE A 151 -6.73 13.69 15.51
C ILE A 151 -6.54 15.11 14.94
N ASP A 152 -6.70 15.31 13.62
CA ASP A 152 -6.53 16.61 12.98
C ASP A 152 -7.63 17.61 13.43
N VAL A 153 -8.86 17.15 13.62
CA VAL A 153 -9.93 17.96 14.21
C VAL A 153 -9.58 18.35 15.65
N TYR A 154 -9.05 17.41 16.46
CA TYR A 154 -8.64 17.69 17.84
C TYR A 154 -7.47 18.69 17.91
N ARG A 155 -6.49 18.57 17.01
CA ARG A 155 -5.35 19.49 16.91
C ARG A 155 -5.77 20.89 16.44
N GLY A 156 -6.93 21.01 15.80
CA GLY A 156 -7.41 22.23 15.18
C GLY A 156 -6.89 22.44 13.75
N ASP A 157 -6.21 21.44 13.19
CA ASP A 157 -5.65 21.47 11.84
C ASP A 157 -6.74 21.32 10.78
N LEU A 158 -7.90 20.74 11.16
CA LEU A 158 -9.04 20.50 10.28
C LEU A 158 -10.34 20.89 10.97
N LYS A 159 -11.27 21.54 10.23
CA LYS A 159 -12.67 21.66 10.65
C LYS A 159 -13.41 20.37 10.29
N PRO A 160 -14.31 19.87 11.17
CA PRO A 160 -15.07 18.66 10.84
C PRO A 160 -15.93 18.88 9.62
N LEU A 161 -16.11 17.81 8.84
CA LEU A 161 -17.01 17.80 7.71
C LEU A 161 -18.46 18.05 8.18
N SER A 162 -19.16 18.93 7.48
CA SER A 162 -20.52 19.34 7.87
C SER A 162 -21.59 18.26 7.64
N SER A 163 -21.30 17.29 6.76
CA SER A 163 -22.24 16.23 6.38
C SER A 163 -21.64 14.87 6.62
N ILE A 164 -22.44 13.97 7.21
CA ILE A 164 -22.08 12.56 7.34
C ILE A 164 -21.86 11.90 5.96
N LEU A 165 -22.59 12.33 4.93
CA LEU A 165 -22.38 11.84 3.58
C LEU A 165 -20.97 12.18 3.06
N ASP A 166 -20.49 13.40 3.32
CA ASP A 166 -19.15 13.81 2.90
C ASP A 166 -18.07 13.00 3.63
N TYR A 167 -18.28 12.71 4.91
CA TYR A 167 -17.38 11.88 5.68
C TYR A 167 -17.43 10.42 5.25
N ALA A 168 -18.65 9.86 5.06
CA ALA A 168 -18.82 8.51 4.53
C ALA A 168 -18.16 8.35 3.14
N PHE A 169 -18.35 9.34 2.26
CA PHE A 169 -17.67 9.39 0.97
C PHE A 169 -16.15 9.37 1.15
N TYR A 170 -15.60 10.20 2.03
CA TYR A 170 -14.15 10.27 2.26
C TYR A 170 -13.60 8.93 2.74
N VAL A 171 -14.17 8.32 3.77
CA VAL A 171 -13.63 7.08 4.35
C VAL A 171 -13.86 5.88 3.42
N SER A 172 -15.01 5.80 2.75
CA SER A 172 -15.37 4.64 1.94
C SER A 172 -14.94 4.73 0.47
N PHE A 173 -14.39 5.84 -0.01
CA PHE A 173 -14.09 6.05 -1.43
C PHE A 173 -13.27 4.88 -2.01
N PHE A 174 -13.90 4.07 -2.86
CA PHE A 174 -13.41 2.76 -3.26
C PHE A 174 -11.98 2.73 -3.85
N PRO A 175 -11.47 3.78 -4.54
CA PRO A 175 -10.10 3.72 -5.05
C PRO A 175 -9.04 3.65 -3.95
N GLN A 176 -9.28 4.24 -2.79
CA GLN A 176 -8.32 4.24 -1.67
C GLN A 176 -8.61 3.16 -0.62
N LEU A 177 -9.87 2.67 -0.55
CA LEU A 177 -10.42 1.93 0.59
C LEU A 177 -9.65 0.66 0.95
N VAL A 178 -9.20 -0.09 -0.05
CA VAL A 178 -8.62 -1.43 0.15
C VAL A 178 -7.11 -1.39 0.32
N ALA A 179 -6.39 -0.76 -0.61
CA ALA A 179 -4.93 -0.66 -0.61
C ALA A 179 -4.43 0.54 -1.43
N GLY A 180 -5.25 1.55 -1.62
CA GLY A 180 -4.86 2.81 -2.22
C GLY A 180 -3.93 3.63 -1.30
N PRO A 181 -3.48 4.80 -1.74
CA PRO A 181 -2.78 5.73 -0.87
C PRO A 181 -3.63 6.09 0.36
N ILE A 182 -3.01 6.20 1.54
CA ILE A 182 -3.68 6.70 2.76
C ILE A 182 -3.85 8.21 2.60
N VAL A 183 -5.01 8.62 2.05
CA VAL A 183 -5.30 10.02 1.76
C VAL A 183 -5.84 10.70 3.01
N ARG A 184 -5.34 11.90 3.31
CA ARG A 184 -5.79 12.68 4.47
C ARG A 184 -7.06 13.46 4.16
N ALA A 185 -7.89 13.65 5.19
CA ALA A 185 -9.08 14.48 5.07
C ALA A 185 -8.75 15.94 4.69
N SER A 186 -7.63 16.49 5.19
CA SER A 186 -7.15 17.81 4.81
C SER A 186 -6.96 18.01 3.31
N ASP A 187 -6.50 16.96 2.60
CA ASP A 187 -6.21 17.01 1.18
C ASP A 187 -7.43 16.64 0.33
N PHE A 188 -8.30 15.78 0.85
CA PHE A 188 -9.42 15.22 0.11
C PHE A 188 -10.74 15.99 0.32
N ALA A 189 -11.04 16.42 1.54
CA ALA A 189 -12.28 17.12 1.87
C ALA A 189 -12.56 18.34 0.99
N PRO A 190 -11.57 19.19 0.65
CA PRO A 190 -11.79 20.33 -0.24
C PRO A 190 -12.21 19.94 -1.65
N GLN A 191 -12.02 18.69 -2.08
CA GLN A 191 -12.34 18.22 -3.43
C GLN A 191 -13.77 17.66 -3.53
N ILE A 192 -14.38 17.20 -2.42
CA ILE A 192 -15.63 16.42 -2.40
C ILE A 192 -16.79 17.15 -3.08
N ARG A 193 -16.99 18.42 -2.74
CA ARG A 193 -18.12 19.22 -3.24
C ARG A 193 -17.76 20.16 -4.40
N ARG A 194 -16.54 20.08 -4.93
CA ARG A 194 -16.17 20.86 -6.11
C ARG A 194 -16.98 20.43 -7.34
N PRO A 195 -17.29 21.35 -8.24
CA PRO A 195 -17.81 21.00 -9.56
C PRO A 195 -16.90 19.97 -10.23
N LEU A 196 -17.49 18.95 -10.84
CA LEU A 196 -16.73 17.95 -11.57
C LEU A 196 -16.10 18.58 -12.80
N THR A 197 -14.78 18.62 -12.83
CA THR A 197 -14.00 19.09 -13.98
C THR A 197 -12.91 18.06 -14.26
N ILE A 198 -13.02 17.35 -15.38
CA ILE A 198 -12.01 16.40 -15.84
C ILE A 198 -11.34 17.04 -17.06
N THR A 199 -10.10 17.45 -16.90
CA THR A 199 -9.30 18.01 -18.02
C THR A 199 -8.75 16.88 -18.89
N ASN A 200 -8.36 17.19 -20.14
CA ASN A 200 -7.71 16.20 -21.01
C ASN A 200 -6.42 15.67 -20.38
N GLU A 201 -5.68 16.49 -19.64
CA GLU A 201 -4.49 16.03 -18.92
C GLU A 201 -4.84 15.06 -17.80
N MET A 202 -5.88 15.34 -16.99
CA MET A 202 -6.35 14.42 -15.95
C MET A 202 -6.80 13.09 -16.56
N PHE A 203 -7.52 13.13 -17.67
CA PHE A 203 -7.98 11.94 -18.38
C PHE A 203 -6.80 11.12 -18.89
N ALA A 204 -5.86 11.73 -19.62
CA ALA A 204 -4.69 11.07 -20.15
C ALA A 204 -3.80 10.48 -19.04
N ARG A 205 -3.57 11.22 -17.97
CA ARG A 205 -2.82 10.78 -16.79
C ARG A 205 -3.55 9.65 -16.06
N GLY A 206 -4.87 9.73 -15.93
CA GLY A 206 -5.71 8.68 -15.35
C GLY A 206 -5.61 7.37 -16.12
N VAL A 207 -5.77 7.43 -17.45
CA VAL A 207 -5.60 6.25 -18.34
C VAL A 207 -4.17 5.70 -18.23
N TYR A 208 -3.15 6.55 -18.30
CA TYR A 208 -1.76 6.12 -18.14
C TYR A 208 -1.54 5.34 -16.84
N PHE A 209 -1.98 5.88 -15.69
CA PHE A 209 -1.80 5.22 -14.40
C PHE A 209 -2.55 3.90 -14.30
N ILE A 210 -3.76 3.81 -14.85
CA ILE A 210 -4.50 2.53 -14.88
C ILE A 210 -3.75 1.50 -15.71
N LEU A 211 -3.28 1.86 -16.91
CA LEU A 211 -2.60 0.95 -17.81
C LEU A 211 -1.26 0.46 -17.24
N ILE A 212 -0.43 1.38 -16.75
CA ILE A 212 0.87 1.00 -16.19
C ILE A 212 0.71 0.23 -14.88
N GLY A 213 -0.30 0.58 -14.07
CA GLY A 213 -0.64 -0.14 -12.84
C GLY A 213 -1.08 -1.57 -13.12
N LEU A 214 -1.97 -1.75 -14.10
CA LEU A 214 -2.43 -3.06 -14.53
C LEU A 214 -1.27 -3.91 -15.10
N PHE A 215 -0.39 -3.30 -15.91
CA PHE A 215 0.80 -3.97 -16.45
C PHE A 215 1.77 -4.40 -15.33
N LYS A 216 2.08 -3.52 -14.39
CA LYS A 216 2.92 -3.84 -13.23
C LYS A 216 2.35 -5.01 -12.43
N LYS A 217 1.04 -4.96 -12.08
CA LYS A 217 0.39 -5.98 -11.27
C LYS A 217 0.26 -7.30 -12.01
N ALA A 218 -0.44 -7.30 -13.14
CA ALA A 218 -0.86 -8.54 -13.78
C ALA A 218 0.23 -9.16 -14.66
N VAL A 219 1.12 -8.36 -15.28
CA VAL A 219 2.14 -8.87 -16.20
C VAL A 219 3.48 -9.10 -15.49
N ILE A 220 3.95 -8.11 -14.71
CA ILE A 220 5.26 -8.26 -14.05
C ILE A 220 5.11 -9.05 -12.75
N SER A 221 4.36 -8.49 -11.78
CA SER A 221 4.31 -9.04 -10.42
C SER A 221 3.77 -10.46 -10.38
N ASP A 222 2.57 -10.68 -10.91
CA ASP A 222 1.90 -11.99 -10.81
C ASP A 222 2.66 -13.08 -11.58
N TYR A 223 3.22 -12.74 -12.76
CA TYR A 223 3.95 -13.71 -13.54
C TYR A 223 5.26 -14.15 -12.88
N ILE A 224 6.07 -13.20 -12.37
CA ILE A 224 7.34 -13.55 -11.70
C ILE A 224 7.09 -14.26 -10.37
N SER A 225 6.01 -13.92 -9.64
CA SER A 225 5.56 -14.59 -8.43
C SER A 225 5.35 -16.10 -8.68
N LEU A 226 4.37 -16.41 -9.49
CA LEU A 226 3.93 -17.80 -9.75
C LEU A 226 4.99 -18.68 -10.40
N ASN A 227 5.79 -18.10 -11.31
CA ASN A 227 6.71 -18.89 -12.12
C ASN A 227 8.11 -19.02 -11.54
N PHE A 228 8.47 -18.21 -10.52
CA PHE A 228 9.82 -18.25 -9.97
C PHE A 228 9.87 -17.96 -8.47
N VAL A 229 9.40 -16.78 -8.03
CA VAL A 229 9.64 -16.30 -6.67
C VAL A 229 8.97 -17.19 -5.62
N ASP A 230 7.68 -17.48 -5.77
CA ASP A 230 6.93 -18.26 -4.78
C ASP A 230 7.51 -19.68 -4.64
N ARG A 231 7.93 -20.30 -5.75
CA ARG A 231 8.55 -21.63 -5.74
C ARG A 231 9.83 -21.68 -4.89
N ILE A 232 10.65 -20.63 -4.97
CA ILE A 232 11.92 -20.54 -4.23
C ILE A 232 11.64 -20.26 -2.75
N PHE A 233 10.75 -19.30 -2.44
CA PHE A 233 10.45 -18.96 -1.05
C PHE A 233 9.69 -20.05 -0.30
N ASP A 234 8.86 -20.84 -1.00
CA ASP A 234 8.14 -21.95 -0.38
C ASP A 234 9.05 -23.15 -0.11
N ASN A 235 10.10 -23.34 -0.89
CA ASN A 235 11.03 -24.50 -0.76
C ASN A 235 12.50 -24.11 -1.01
N PRO A 236 13.10 -23.21 -0.23
CA PRO A 236 14.45 -22.67 -0.50
C PRO A 236 15.55 -23.75 -0.50
N GLN A 237 15.34 -24.88 0.19
CA GLN A 237 16.27 -26.02 0.24
C GLN A 237 16.40 -26.75 -1.10
N LEU A 238 15.43 -26.67 -2.00
CA LEU A 238 15.45 -27.32 -3.30
C LEU A 238 16.25 -26.53 -4.36
N TYR A 239 16.65 -25.31 -4.04
CA TYR A 239 17.31 -24.38 -4.96
C TYR A 239 18.72 -24.03 -4.48
N SER A 240 19.63 -23.78 -5.42
CA SER A 240 20.97 -23.28 -5.14
C SER A 240 20.95 -21.90 -4.46
N GLY A 241 22.04 -21.50 -3.85
CA GLY A 241 22.17 -20.15 -3.26
C GLY A 241 22.05 -19.04 -4.29
N LEU A 242 22.51 -19.29 -5.54
CA LEU A 242 22.31 -18.38 -6.65
C LEU A 242 20.83 -18.17 -6.96
N GLU A 243 20.04 -19.24 -7.07
CA GLU A 243 18.60 -19.15 -7.33
C GLU A 243 17.86 -18.47 -6.17
N ASN A 244 18.24 -18.77 -4.93
CA ASN A 244 17.72 -18.10 -3.73
C ASN A 244 18.00 -16.58 -3.76
N LEU A 245 19.20 -16.15 -4.17
CA LEU A 245 19.54 -14.73 -4.32
C LEU A 245 18.75 -14.07 -5.45
N LEU A 246 18.62 -14.74 -6.60
CA LEU A 246 17.83 -14.25 -7.74
C LEU A 246 16.33 -14.19 -7.38
N GLY A 247 15.83 -15.16 -6.60
CA GLY A 247 14.47 -15.16 -6.05
C GLY A 247 14.22 -13.97 -5.12
N LEU A 248 15.19 -13.62 -4.27
CA LEU A 248 15.12 -12.45 -3.40
C LEU A 248 15.04 -11.14 -4.20
N TYR A 249 15.85 -10.98 -5.24
CA TYR A 249 15.77 -9.80 -6.13
C TYR A 249 14.47 -9.81 -6.94
N GLY A 250 14.00 -10.98 -7.36
CA GLY A 250 12.68 -11.15 -7.97
C GLY A 250 11.55 -10.69 -7.05
N TYR A 251 11.60 -11.07 -5.75
CA TYR A 251 10.63 -10.64 -4.76
C TYR A 251 10.64 -9.13 -4.52
N ALA A 252 11.82 -8.51 -4.48
CA ALA A 252 11.92 -7.06 -4.35
C ALA A 252 11.18 -6.33 -5.49
N LEU A 253 11.28 -6.84 -6.73
CA LEU A 253 10.53 -6.30 -7.86
C LEU A 253 9.04 -6.65 -7.77
N GLN A 254 8.69 -7.88 -7.40
CA GLN A 254 7.32 -8.35 -7.24
C GLN A 254 6.55 -7.46 -6.27
N ILE A 255 7.01 -7.28 -5.03
CA ILE A 255 6.32 -6.47 -4.01
C ILE A 255 6.19 -5.00 -4.44
N TYR A 256 7.21 -4.47 -5.14
CA TYR A 256 7.13 -3.13 -5.69
C TYR A 256 6.07 -3.04 -6.80
N CYS A 257 6.08 -3.94 -7.76
CA CYS A 257 5.15 -3.91 -8.90
C CYS A 257 3.71 -4.21 -8.46
N ASP A 258 3.51 -5.13 -7.49
CA ASP A 258 2.21 -5.42 -6.91
C ASP A 258 1.60 -4.18 -6.27
N PHE A 259 2.31 -3.58 -5.34
CA PHE A 259 1.78 -2.48 -4.55
C PHE A 259 1.77 -1.14 -5.30
N SER A 260 2.85 -0.83 -6.05
CA SER A 260 2.82 0.39 -6.88
C SER A 260 1.79 0.28 -8.00
N GLY A 261 1.61 -0.91 -8.58
CA GLY A 261 0.59 -1.15 -9.60
C GLY A 261 -0.83 -0.91 -9.08
N TYR A 262 -1.15 -1.42 -7.89
CA TYR A 262 -2.43 -1.15 -7.25
C TYR A 262 -2.62 0.34 -6.93
N SER A 263 -1.58 0.98 -6.38
CA SER A 263 -1.61 2.42 -6.07
C SER A 263 -1.77 3.27 -7.33
N ASP A 264 -1.11 2.91 -8.43
CA ASP A 264 -1.22 3.61 -9.71
C ASP A 264 -2.64 3.50 -10.27
N MET A 265 -3.24 2.29 -10.25
CA MET A 265 -4.65 2.12 -10.65
C MET A 265 -5.59 2.96 -9.79
N ALA A 266 -5.39 2.99 -8.47
CA ALA A 266 -6.18 3.80 -7.55
C ALA A 266 -6.10 5.31 -7.87
N ILE A 267 -4.89 5.82 -8.11
CA ILE A 267 -4.65 7.22 -8.52
C ILE A 267 -5.31 7.50 -9.88
N GLY A 268 -5.14 6.58 -10.83
CA GLY A 268 -5.74 6.71 -12.16
C GLY A 268 -7.25 6.75 -12.14
N ILE A 269 -7.90 5.85 -11.39
CA ILE A 269 -9.35 5.83 -11.20
C ILE A 269 -9.82 7.13 -10.53
N ALA A 270 -9.13 7.59 -9.48
CA ALA A 270 -9.46 8.85 -8.82
C ALA A 270 -9.41 10.04 -9.78
N LEU A 271 -8.37 10.13 -10.64
CA LEU A 271 -8.25 11.17 -11.67
C LEU A 271 -9.39 11.14 -12.68
N LEU A 272 -9.82 9.96 -13.13
CA LEU A 272 -10.98 9.81 -14.03
C LEU A 272 -12.31 10.22 -13.37
N LEU A 273 -12.35 10.22 -12.03
CA LEU A 273 -13.49 10.69 -11.25
C LEU A 273 -13.35 12.16 -10.80
N GLY A 274 -12.30 12.85 -11.24
CA GLY A 274 -12.07 14.27 -10.92
C GLY A 274 -11.38 14.53 -9.58
N PHE A 275 -10.80 13.49 -8.95
CA PHE A 275 -10.11 13.57 -7.66
C PHE A 275 -8.60 13.37 -7.81
N HIS A 276 -7.82 14.07 -7.00
CA HIS A 276 -6.37 13.96 -6.95
C HIS A 276 -5.93 13.22 -5.70
N PHE A 277 -5.13 12.16 -5.89
CA PHE A 277 -4.45 11.45 -4.83
C PHE A 277 -2.95 11.74 -4.85
N PRO A 278 -2.27 11.71 -3.69
CA PRO A 278 -0.82 11.80 -3.63
C PRO A 278 -0.16 10.54 -4.21
N LEU A 279 1.05 10.69 -4.77
CA LEU A 279 1.87 9.57 -5.18
C LEU A 279 2.26 8.72 -3.95
N ASN A 280 2.23 7.40 -4.11
CA ASN A 280 2.60 6.47 -3.06
C ASN A 280 4.00 5.87 -3.26
N PHE A 281 4.51 5.87 -4.48
CA PHE A 281 5.85 5.38 -4.85
C PHE A 281 6.55 6.35 -5.80
N ASN A 282 7.87 6.52 -5.60
CA ASN A 282 8.71 7.33 -6.49
C ASN A 282 10.09 6.69 -6.67
N ALA A 283 10.16 5.67 -7.53
CA ALA A 283 11.37 4.90 -7.83
C ALA A 283 12.19 4.55 -6.55
N PRO A 284 11.64 3.77 -5.59
CA PRO A 284 12.25 3.56 -4.28
C PRO A 284 13.62 2.86 -4.30
N TYR A 285 13.87 1.99 -5.25
CA TYR A 285 15.17 1.30 -5.37
C TYR A 285 16.27 2.18 -5.99
N SER A 286 15.96 3.40 -6.40
CA SER A 286 16.94 4.42 -6.76
C SER A 286 17.43 5.24 -5.55
N ALA A 287 16.97 4.91 -4.34
CA ALA A 287 17.30 5.60 -3.11
C ALA A 287 18.78 5.44 -2.75
N VAL A 288 19.41 6.56 -2.39
CA VAL A 288 20.84 6.61 -2.03
C VAL A 288 21.10 6.33 -0.54
N SER A 289 20.06 6.16 0.25
CA SER A 289 20.10 5.85 1.68
C SER A 289 18.76 5.36 2.17
N ILE A 290 18.73 4.70 3.33
CA ILE A 290 17.48 4.24 3.96
C ILE A 290 16.49 5.39 4.25
N THR A 291 17.00 6.58 4.56
CA THR A 291 16.13 7.78 4.73
C THR A 291 15.50 8.20 3.40
N ASP A 292 16.24 8.11 2.28
CA ASP A 292 15.72 8.41 0.94
C ASP A 292 14.74 7.32 0.48
N PHE A 293 14.99 6.04 0.84
CA PHE A 293 14.07 4.95 0.57
C PHE A 293 12.68 5.20 1.15
N TRP A 294 12.55 5.55 2.43
CA TRP A 294 11.28 5.84 3.09
C TRP A 294 10.60 7.13 2.61
N ARG A 295 11.30 8.00 1.88
CA ARG A 295 10.70 9.13 1.17
C ARG A 295 10.11 8.75 -0.19
N ARG A 296 10.40 7.54 -0.67
CA ARG A 296 10.03 7.03 -2.00
C ARG A 296 9.14 5.80 -1.96
N TRP A 297 9.20 5.05 -0.86
CA TRP A 297 8.42 3.84 -0.61
C TRP A 297 7.24 4.15 0.29
N HIS A 298 6.03 3.74 -0.16
CA HIS A 298 4.77 3.87 0.61
C HIS A 298 4.66 5.25 1.28
N ILE A 299 4.75 6.31 0.47
CA ILE A 299 4.89 7.70 0.92
C ILE A 299 3.75 8.11 1.83
N SER A 300 2.53 7.69 1.52
CA SER A 300 1.34 8.00 2.32
C SER A 300 1.43 7.41 3.74
N LEU A 301 1.86 6.15 3.89
CA LEU A 301 2.11 5.55 5.21
C LEU A 301 3.29 6.21 5.91
N SER A 302 4.41 6.39 5.22
CA SER A 302 5.63 6.99 5.78
C SER A 302 5.38 8.38 6.35
N THR A 303 4.57 9.19 5.68
CA THR A 303 4.14 10.51 6.16
C THR A 303 3.14 10.39 7.30
N TRP A 304 2.22 9.42 7.27
CA TRP A 304 1.26 9.18 8.33
C TRP A 304 1.97 8.80 9.65
N ILE A 305 2.83 7.78 9.64
CA ILE A 305 3.56 7.36 10.86
C ILE A 305 4.51 8.45 11.38
N ARG A 306 5.09 9.28 10.50
CA ARG A 306 5.86 10.46 10.90
C ARG A 306 5.00 11.45 11.67
N ASP A 307 3.83 11.82 11.14
CA ASP A 307 3.05 12.94 11.64
C ASP A 307 2.18 12.59 12.87
N TYR A 308 1.70 11.34 12.94
CA TYR A 308 0.83 10.89 14.02
C TYR A 308 1.56 10.08 15.10
N ILE A 309 2.71 9.44 14.80
CA ILE A 309 3.49 8.68 15.78
C ILE A 309 4.78 9.44 16.12
N TYR A 310 5.68 9.61 15.18
CA TYR A 310 7.02 10.16 15.45
C TYR A 310 6.97 11.57 16.07
N ILE A 311 6.20 12.47 15.47
CA ILE A 311 6.04 13.86 15.98
C ILE A 311 5.34 13.87 17.33
N SER A 312 4.32 13.01 17.55
CA SER A 312 3.60 12.91 18.83
C SER A 312 4.49 12.41 19.96
N LEU A 313 5.49 11.55 19.69
CA LEU A 313 6.51 11.12 20.66
C LEU A 313 7.55 12.21 21.00
N GLY A 314 7.45 13.39 20.34
CA GLY A 314 8.36 14.53 20.49
C GLY A 314 9.30 14.71 19.30
N GLY A 315 9.31 13.82 18.31
CA GLY A 315 10.11 13.94 17.11
C GLY A 315 11.60 14.10 17.40
N ASN A 316 12.19 15.18 16.88
CA ASN A 316 13.60 15.55 17.07
C ASN A 316 13.80 16.68 18.12
N ARG A 317 12.74 17.08 18.85
CA ARG A 317 12.76 18.25 19.75
C ARG A 317 13.32 17.94 21.14
N LYS A 318 13.41 16.65 21.55
CA LYS A 318 13.79 16.20 22.89
C LYS A 318 15.18 15.59 22.97
N GLY A 319 16.13 16.11 22.20
CA GLY A 319 17.52 15.66 22.17
C GLY A 319 17.79 14.46 21.24
N LYS A 320 19.09 14.20 20.96
CA LYS A 320 19.53 13.20 19.97
C LYS A 320 19.16 11.75 20.34
N VAL A 321 19.38 11.36 21.62
CA VAL A 321 19.07 9.98 22.06
C VAL A 321 17.57 9.71 21.92
N ARG A 322 16.73 10.60 22.43
CA ARG A 322 15.26 10.47 22.33
C ARG A 322 14.81 10.41 20.85
N GLN A 323 15.48 11.12 19.97
CA GLN A 323 15.20 11.08 18.54
C GLN A 323 15.43 9.69 17.94
N TYR A 324 16.53 9.02 18.29
CA TYR A 324 16.83 7.65 17.81
C TYR A 324 15.83 6.64 18.37
N VAL A 325 15.48 6.76 19.65
CA VAL A 325 14.43 5.93 20.27
C VAL A 325 13.08 6.14 19.58
N ASN A 326 12.70 7.39 19.29
CA ASN A 326 11.46 7.69 18.57
C ASN A 326 11.44 7.08 17.17
N LEU A 327 12.57 7.12 16.44
CA LEU A 327 12.68 6.45 15.13
C LEU A 327 12.48 4.93 15.26
N LEU A 328 13.13 4.30 16.23
CA LEU A 328 13.03 2.87 16.45
C LEU A 328 11.58 2.47 16.81
N ILE A 329 10.96 3.14 17.79
CA ILE A 329 9.56 2.89 18.18
C ILE A 329 8.64 3.06 16.97
N THR A 330 8.80 4.13 16.20
CA THR A 330 7.97 4.41 15.03
C THR A 330 8.06 3.30 14.00
N MET A 331 9.24 2.78 13.74
CA MET A 331 9.46 1.72 12.76
C MET A 331 9.02 0.33 13.28
N LEU A 332 9.18 0.05 14.58
CA LEU A 332 8.63 -1.16 15.20
C LEU A 332 7.11 -1.20 15.09
N LEU A 333 6.43 -0.08 15.40
CA LEU A 333 4.97 0.04 15.23
C LEU A 333 4.56 -0.05 13.76
N GLY A 334 5.35 0.53 12.85
CA GLY A 334 5.14 0.39 11.41
C GLY A 334 5.27 -1.06 10.93
N GLY A 335 6.25 -1.80 11.47
CA GLY A 335 6.40 -3.22 11.20
C GLY A 335 5.20 -4.02 11.71
N LEU A 336 4.81 -3.83 12.96
CA LEU A 336 3.64 -4.48 13.56
C LEU A 336 2.34 -4.18 12.78
N TRP A 337 2.20 -2.96 12.22
CA TRP A 337 1.06 -2.59 11.39
C TRP A 337 0.95 -3.46 10.11
N HIS A 338 2.08 -3.85 9.51
CA HIS A 338 2.08 -4.72 8.33
C HIS A 338 1.52 -6.11 8.63
N GLY A 339 1.89 -6.73 9.76
CA GLY A 339 1.39 -8.05 10.09
C GLY A 339 1.57 -8.42 11.56
N ALA A 340 0.68 -9.28 12.05
CA ALA A 340 0.67 -9.79 13.42
C ALA A 340 1.70 -10.92 13.59
N SER A 341 2.99 -10.59 13.45
CA SER A 341 4.09 -11.55 13.57
C SER A 341 5.37 -10.85 14.00
N LEU A 342 6.23 -11.57 14.73
CA LEU A 342 7.56 -11.09 15.15
C LEU A 342 8.48 -10.77 13.97
N HIS A 343 8.28 -11.39 12.81
CA HIS A 343 9.05 -11.06 11.60
C HIS A 343 8.84 -9.63 11.14
N PHE A 344 7.60 -9.16 11.13
CA PHE A 344 7.28 -7.79 10.79
C PHE A 344 7.83 -6.81 11.80
N VAL A 345 7.82 -7.17 13.10
CA VAL A 345 8.45 -6.38 14.17
C VAL A 345 9.96 -6.32 13.96
N ALA A 346 10.62 -7.46 13.65
CA ALA A 346 12.04 -7.52 13.34
C ALA A 346 12.38 -6.69 12.09
N TRP A 347 11.57 -6.83 11.01
CA TRP A 347 11.71 -6.02 9.80
C TRP A 347 11.64 -4.51 10.13
N GLY A 348 10.64 -4.07 10.88
CA GLY A 348 10.52 -2.69 11.36
C GLY A 348 11.71 -2.25 12.20
N GLY A 349 12.17 -3.13 13.12
CA GLY A 349 13.34 -2.89 13.96
C GLY A 349 14.63 -2.69 13.16
N MET A 350 14.88 -3.53 12.14
CA MET A 350 16.03 -3.37 11.23
C MET A 350 16.00 -2.03 10.49
N HIS A 351 14.85 -1.64 9.96
CA HIS A 351 14.68 -0.34 9.31
C HIS A 351 14.83 0.84 10.29
N GLY A 352 14.29 0.73 11.51
CA GLY A 352 14.44 1.74 12.56
C GLY A 352 15.91 1.91 12.98
N LEU A 353 16.62 0.80 13.18
CA LEU A 353 18.05 0.81 13.49
C LEU A 353 18.87 1.43 12.34
N ALA A 354 18.61 1.00 11.11
CA ALA A 354 19.30 1.54 9.93
C ALA A 354 19.07 3.05 9.76
N LEU A 355 17.86 3.55 10.02
CA LEU A 355 17.56 4.99 10.03
C LEU A 355 18.35 5.73 11.12
N ALA A 356 18.42 5.17 12.34
CA ALA A 356 19.15 5.75 13.45
C ALA A 356 20.67 5.79 13.16
N VAL A 357 21.23 4.65 12.70
CA VAL A 357 22.65 4.53 12.33
C VAL A 357 23.00 5.48 11.17
N HIS A 358 22.21 5.49 10.11
CA HIS A 358 22.43 6.40 8.97
C HIS A 358 22.40 7.86 9.42
N LYS A 359 21.45 8.23 10.29
CA LYS A 359 21.36 9.59 10.80
C LYS A 359 22.56 9.95 11.68
N PHE A 360 22.94 9.06 12.62
CA PHE A 360 24.11 9.25 13.47
C PHE A 360 25.39 9.43 12.64
N PHE A 361 25.65 8.52 11.72
CA PHE A 361 26.81 8.57 10.84
C PHE A 361 26.87 9.86 10.04
N ARG A 362 25.75 10.25 9.42
CA ARG A 362 25.67 11.46 8.59
C ARG A 362 25.85 12.75 9.38
N THR A 363 25.19 12.89 10.55
CA THR A 363 25.19 14.15 11.32
C THR A 363 26.33 14.26 12.30
N THR A 364 26.77 13.15 12.91
CA THR A 364 27.79 13.16 13.97
C THR A 364 29.19 12.85 13.42
N ILE A 365 29.31 11.86 12.52
CA ILE A 365 30.59 11.45 11.96
C ILE A 365 30.99 12.34 10.77
N LEU A 366 30.07 12.53 9.81
CA LEU A 366 30.37 13.27 8.58
C LEU A 366 30.07 14.77 8.65
N GLY A 367 29.43 15.25 9.73
CA GLY A 367 29.05 16.66 9.88
C GLY A 367 28.13 17.19 8.76
N ARG A 368 27.42 16.31 8.07
CA ARG A 368 26.59 16.69 6.89
C ARG A 368 25.16 17.00 7.31
N ASP A 369 24.64 18.11 6.81
CA ASP A 369 23.26 18.50 7.01
C ASP A 369 22.26 17.77 6.09
N SER A 370 20.97 18.15 6.16
CA SER A 370 19.91 17.54 5.34
C SER A 370 19.99 17.90 3.86
N SER A 371 20.74 18.94 3.49
CA SER A 371 20.83 19.42 2.10
C SER A 371 21.89 18.64 1.28
N TYR A 372 22.82 17.95 1.94
CA TYR A 372 23.87 17.22 1.24
C TYR A 372 23.29 16.13 0.31
N ARG A 373 23.68 16.19 -0.95
CA ARG A 373 23.35 15.19 -1.98
C ARG A 373 24.61 14.53 -2.49
N SER A 374 24.66 13.20 -2.43
CA SER A 374 25.76 12.43 -3.02
C SER A 374 25.71 12.50 -4.54
N ARG A 375 26.91 12.57 -5.20
CA ARG A 375 27.07 12.61 -6.65
C ARG A 375 28.09 11.55 -7.11
N GLY A 376 28.08 11.24 -8.41
CA GLY A 376 29.05 10.31 -9.00
C GLY A 376 29.03 8.91 -8.38
N LEU A 377 30.20 8.31 -8.24
CA LEU A 377 30.36 6.94 -7.72
C LEU A 377 29.76 6.75 -6.32
N ARG A 378 29.84 7.76 -5.44
CA ARG A 378 29.25 7.69 -4.08
C ARG A 378 27.73 7.55 -4.12
N ARG A 379 27.07 8.13 -5.13
CA ARG A 379 25.64 7.96 -5.33
C ARG A 379 25.32 6.50 -5.67
N TRP A 380 26.00 5.92 -6.63
CA TRP A 380 25.77 4.55 -7.05
C TRP A 380 26.09 3.52 -5.95
N LEU A 381 27.16 3.75 -5.19
CA LEU A 381 27.45 2.94 -4.01
C LEU A 381 26.34 3.04 -2.96
N GLY A 382 25.81 4.25 -2.73
CA GLY A 382 24.67 4.45 -1.83
C GLY A 382 23.41 3.72 -2.30
N VAL A 383 23.09 3.76 -3.60
CA VAL A 383 21.98 3.01 -4.20
C VAL A 383 22.19 1.51 -4.02
N PHE A 384 23.37 1.00 -4.37
CA PHE A 384 23.72 -0.41 -4.24
C PHE A 384 23.56 -0.93 -2.81
N LEU A 385 24.16 -0.23 -1.83
CA LEU A 385 24.09 -0.62 -0.42
C LEU A 385 22.66 -0.54 0.12
N THR A 386 21.91 0.51 -0.24
CA THR A 386 20.52 0.68 0.23
C THR A 386 19.62 -0.39 -0.38
N PHE A 387 19.75 -0.67 -1.66
CA PHE A 387 18.98 -1.71 -2.35
C PHE A 387 19.21 -3.09 -1.74
N ASN A 388 20.49 -3.48 -1.55
CA ASN A 388 20.81 -4.78 -0.96
C ASN A 388 20.37 -4.89 0.50
N PHE A 389 20.49 -3.83 1.29
CA PHE A 389 19.94 -3.81 2.65
C PHE A 389 18.41 -3.99 2.64
N VAL A 390 17.71 -3.31 1.76
CA VAL A 390 16.25 -3.45 1.63
C VAL A 390 15.88 -4.85 1.17
N CYS A 391 16.59 -5.43 0.19
CA CYS A 391 16.39 -6.82 -0.23
C CYS A 391 16.62 -7.80 0.93
N PHE A 392 17.70 -7.62 1.71
CA PHE A 392 17.93 -8.42 2.91
C PHE A 392 16.76 -8.34 3.89
N THR A 393 16.20 -7.15 4.12
CA THR A 393 15.05 -7.00 5.03
C THR A 393 13.77 -7.62 4.47
N TRP A 394 13.60 -7.68 3.14
CA TRP A 394 12.48 -8.35 2.50
C TRP A 394 12.43 -9.86 2.76
N LEU A 395 13.53 -10.52 3.08
CA LEU A 395 13.54 -11.92 3.53
C LEU A 395 12.64 -12.12 4.75
N PHE A 396 12.76 -11.23 5.73
CA PHE A 396 11.95 -11.28 6.95
C PHE A 396 10.51 -10.83 6.72
N PHE A 397 10.26 -10.05 5.70
CA PHE A 397 8.91 -9.62 5.35
C PHE A 397 8.10 -10.71 4.64
N ARG A 398 8.74 -11.51 3.77
CA ARG A 398 8.06 -12.53 2.93
C ARG A 398 7.94 -13.87 3.63
N ASN A 399 8.96 -14.30 4.35
CA ASN A 399 8.97 -15.59 5.01
C ASN A 399 8.05 -15.61 6.23
N THR A 400 7.45 -16.78 6.50
CA THR A 400 6.54 -16.98 7.63
C THR A 400 7.26 -17.40 8.92
N SER A 401 8.57 -17.80 8.86
CA SER A 401 9.39 -18.17 10.01
C SER A 401 10.80 -17.61 9.93
N PHE A 402 11.43 -17.31 11.06
CA PHE A 402 12.86 -16.92 11.10
C PHE A 402 13.74 -18.03 10.53
N ASP A 403 13.39 -19.30 10.79
CA ASP A 403 14.13 -20.45 10.29
C ASP A 403 14.15 -20.49 8.75
N ALA A 404 13.02 -20.19 8.09
CA ALA A 404 12.96 -20.12 6.63
C ALA A 404 13.85 -18.98 6.09
N SER A 405 13.87 -17.82 6.77
CA SER A 405 14.75 -16.71 6.39
C SER A 405 16.22 -17.04 6.57
N LEU A 406 16.57 -17.69 7.68
CA LEU A 406 17.94 -18.13 7.97
C LEU A 406 18.38 -19.26 7.03
N LEU A 407 17.49 -20.20 6.71
CA LEU A 407 17.74 -21.27 5.74
C LEU A 407 18.08 -20.68 4.37
N MET A 408 17.28 -19.72 3.89
CA MET A 408 17.52 -19.07 2.60
C MET A 408 18.86 -18.31 2.60
N LEU A 409 19.19 -17.60 3.69
CA LEU A 409 20.51 -16.95 3.85
C LEU A 409 21.64 -17.97 3.86
N ASN A 410 21.50 -19.07 4.62
CA ASN A 410 22.50 -20.10 4.66
C ASN A 410 22.77 -20.67 3.26
N ARG A 411 21.72 -20.99 2.49
CA ARG A 411 21.87 -21.45 1.09
C ARG A 411 22.63 -20.44 0.23
N ILE A 412 22.30 -19.14 0.34
CA ILE A 412 22.98 -18.08 -0.42
C ILE A 412 24.49 -18.04 -0.12
N PHE A 413 24.91 -18.27 1.14
CA PHE A 413 26.31 -18.15 1.53
C PHE A 413 27.11 -19.47 1.45
N THR A 414 26.47 -20.62 1.58
CA THR A 414 27.17 -21.90 1.67
C THR A 414 27.02 -22.79 0.42
N ASP A 415 26.02 -22.53 -0.44
CA ASP A 415 25.69 -23.40 -1.57
C ASP A 415 25.44 -22.56 -2.87
N PHE A 416 26.32 -21.61 -3.15
CA PHE A 416 26.13 -20.55 -4.15
C PHE A 416 26.46 -21.04 -5.57
N HIS A 417 26.43 -21.93 -6.14
CA HIS A 417 26.65 -22.46 -7.47
C HIS A 417 26.58 -21.42 -8.63
N PRO A 418 27.59 -20.56 -8.84
CA PRO A 418 27.54 -19.53 -9.87
C PRO A 418 27.58 -20.10 -11.30
N GLU A 419 28.05 -21.31 -11.50
CA GLU A 419 28.09 -22.05 -12.75
C GLU A 419 26.68 -22.30 -13.31
N LEU A 420 25.65 -22.34 -12.46
CA LEU A 420 24.26 -22.52 -12.88
C LEU A 420 23.63 -21.25 -13.46
N PHE A 421 24.30 -20.09 -13.39
CA PHE A 421 23.71 -18.80 -13.77
C PHE A 421 23.08 -18.82 -15.17
N LEU A 422 23.81 -19.27 -16.18
CA LEU A 422 23.30 -19.26 -17.55
C LEU A 422 22.14 -20.26 -17.72
N GLN A 423 22.22 -21.43 -17.08
CA GLN A 423 21.16 -22.42 -17.10
C GLN A 423 19.86 -21.90 -16.46
N VAL A 424 19.95 -21.25 -15.31
CA VAL A 424 18.82 -20.65 -14.61
C VAL A 424 18.18 -19.54 -15.46
N ILE A 425 18.99 -18.62 -16.01
CA ILE A 425 18.49 -17.54 -16.87
C ILE A 425 17.77 -18.10 -18.10
N MET A 426 18.34 -19.10 -18.77
CA MET A 426 17.74 -19.70 -19.96
C MET A 426 16.49 -20.53 -19.64
N GLY A 427 16.47 -21.25 -18.51
CA GLY A 427 15.33 -22.03 -18.04
C GLY A 427 14.13 -21.13 -17.70
N TYR A 428 14.37 -19.99 -17.11
CA TYR A 428 13.36 -19.00 -16.70
C TYR A 428 13.39 -17.73 -17.55
N ARG A 429 13.75 -17.82 -18.84
CA ARG A 429 14.02 -16.67 -19.73
C ARG A 429 12.92 -15.60 -19.75
N TYR A 430 11.64 -15.98 -19.71
CA TYR A 430 10.54 -15.00 -19.68
C TYR A 430 10.42 -14.28 -18.34
N VAL A 431 10.67 -14.98 -17.24
CA VAL A 431 10.73 -14.38 -15.89
C VAL A 431 11.85 -13.33 -15.84
N PHE A 432 13.07 -13.71 -16.29
CA PHE A 432 14.20 -12.79 -16.27
C PHE A 432 14.08 -11.64 -17.26
N ALA A 433 13.42 -11.86 -18.40
CA ALA A 433 13.06 -10.76 -19.31
C ALA A 433 12.13 -9.74 -18.63
N LEU A 434 11.12 -10.21 -17.89
CA LEU A 434 10.22 -9.33 -17.13
C LEU A 434 10.90 -8.68 -15.93
N ILE A 435 11.79 -9.38 -15.21
CA ILE A 435 12.61 -8.81 -14.14
C ILE A 435 13.49 -7.69 -14.70
N LEU A 436 14.17 -7.93 -15.81
CA LEU A 436 14.99 -6.91 -16.48
C LEU A 436 14.15 -5.70 -16.90
N LEU A 437 13.01 -5.95 -17.56
CA LEU A 437 12.08 -4.90 -17.98
C LEU A 437 11.59 -4.07 -16.78
N GLY A 438 11.20 -4.73 -15.69
CA GLY A 438 10.73 -4.09 -14.48
C GLY A 438 11.81 -3.19 -13.84
N TYR A 439 13.04 -3.68 -13.71
CA TYR A 439 14.14 -2.86 -13.20
C TYR A 439 14.55 -1.73 -14.15
N VAL A 440 14.63 -1.98 -15.46
CA VAL A 440 14.91 -0.92 -16.44
C VAL A 440 13.88 0.19 -16.34
N THR A 441 12.59 -0.16 -16.35
CA THR A 441 11.51 0.83 -16.26
C THR A 441 11.48 1.56 -14.92
N HIS A 442 11.91 0.90 -13.83
CA HIS A 442 12.02 1.51 -12.50
C HIS A 442 13.04 2.65 -12.45
N PHE A 443 14.13 2.57 -13.22
CA PHE A 443 15.20 3.58 -13.25
C PHE A 443 14.99 4.66 -14.32
N ILE A 444 13.93 4.56 -15.14
CA ILE A 444 13.60 5.60 -16.13
C ILE A 444 13.24 6.91 -15.42
N PRO A 445 13.80 8.05 -15.85
CA PRO A 445 13.47 9.36 -15.29
C PRO A 445 11.98 9.70 -15.43
N ASN A 446 11.41 10.39 -14.44
CA ASN A 446 10.00 10.80 -14.45
C ASN A 446 9.64 11.70 -15.66
N SER A 447 10.62 12.39 -16.27
CA SER A 447 10.42 13.17 -17.48
C SER A 447 9.90 12.36 -18.67
N TRP A 448 10.26 11.08 -18.78
CA TRP A 448 9.73 10.18 -19.80
C TRP A 448 8.26 9.85 -19.55
N GLN A 449 7.90 9.61 -18.29
CA GLN A 449 6.51 9.43 -17.89
C GLN A 449 5.67 10.64 -18.27
N GLU A 450 6.13 11.85 -17.93
CA GLU A 450 5.46 13.10 -18.29
C GLU A 450 5.38 13.28 -19.81
N GLY A 451 6.41 12.86 -20.55
CA GLY A 451 6.39 12.83 -22.02
C GLY A 451 5.27 11.94 -22.56
N VAL A 452 5.13 10.71 -22.04
CA VAL A 452 4.06 9.77 -22.46
C VAL A 452 2.68 10.36 -22.12
N VAL A 453 2.48 10.90 -20.92
CA VAL A 453 1.22 11.55 -20.52
C VAL A 453 0.89 12.73 -21.44
N SER A 454 1.89 13.55 -21.78
CA SER A 454 1.72 14.68 -22.71
C SER A 454 1.31 14.22 -24.11
N ILE A 455 1.92 13.16 -24.61
CA ILE A 455 1.54 12.56 -25.90
C ILE A 455 0.09 12.05 -25.86
N LEU A 456 -0.25 11.26 -24.85
CA LEU A 456 -1.62 10.77 -24.65
C LEU A 456 -2.62 11.92 -24.57
N GLY A 457 -2.32 13.00 -23.85
CA GLY A 457 -3.19 14.18 -23.73
C GLY A 457 -3.49 14.90 -25.04
N ARG A 458 -2.68 14.66 -26.09
CA ARG A 458 -2.86 15.21 -27.44
C ARG A 458 -3.56 14.24 -28.40
N THR A 459 -3.75 12.99 -27.99
CA THR A 459 -4.41 11.98 -28.81
C THR A 459 -5.93 11.98 -28.60
N ASN A 460 -6.65 11.37 -29.53
CA ASN A 460 -8.09 11.22 -29.44
C ASN A 460 -8.48 9.98 -28.62
N VAL A 461 -9.77 9.87 -28.31
CA VAL A 461 -10.33 8.76 -27.52
C VAL A 461 -10.10 7.38 -28.13
N VAL A 462 -9.97 7.29 -29.46
CA VAL A 462 -9.71 6.02 -30.16
C VAL A 462 -8.35 5.46 -29.79
N VAL A 463 -7.31 6.33 -29.75
CA VAL A 463 -5.96 5.91 -29.35
C VAL A 463 -5.96 5.41 -27.89
N HIS A 464 -6.65 6.10 -26.98
CA HIS A 464 -6.80 5.62 -25.59
C HIS A 464 -7.49 4.26 -25.55
N ALA A 465 -8.58 4.07 -26.29
CA ALA A 465 -9.28 2.79 -26.36
C ALA A 465 -8.37 1.66 -26.91
N LEU A 466 -7.60 1.93 -27.94
CA LEU A 466 -6.62 0.98 -28.49
C LEU A 466 -5.54 0.60 -27.47
N CYS A 467 -5.00 1.58 -26.73
CA CYS A 467 -4.04 1.32 -25.66
C CYS A 467 -4.66 0.43 -24.56
N ILE A 468 -5.90 0.72 -24.15
CA ILE A 468 -6.63 -0.08 -23.15
C ILE A 468 -6.81 -1.52 -23.65
N VAL A 469 -7.30 -1.71 -24.88
CA VAL A 469 -7.49 -3.02 -25.50
C VAL A 469 -6.16 -3.79 -25.59
N ALA A 470 -5.09 -3.13 -26.01
CA ALA A 470 -3.76 -3.75 -26.12
C ALA A 470 -3.25 -4.25 -24.75
N VAL A 471 -3.38 -3.43 -23.70
CA VAL A 471 -2.94 -3.83 -22.34
C VAL A 471 -3.83 -4.95 -21.81
N ILE A 472 -5.16 -4.87 -21.97
CA ILE A 472 -6.08 -5.94 -21.54
C ILE A 472 -5.74 -7.24 -22.30
N TYR A 473 -5.47 -7.18 -23.61
CA TYR A 473 -5.07 -8.35 -24.38
C TYR A 473 -3.80 -8.99 -23.83
N ILE A 474 -2.75 -8.19 -23.57
CA ILE A 474 -1.49 -8.69 -22.96
C ILE A 474 -1.77 -9.34 -21.60
N VAL A 475 -2.57 -8.69 -20.75
CA VAL A 475 -2.94 -9.24 -19.44
C VAL A 475 -3.66 -10.59 -19.58
N ILE A 476 -4.59 -10.73 -20.51
CA ILE A 476 -5.29 -12.01 -20.76
C ILE A 476 -4.31 -13.10 -21.20
N GLN A 477 -3.32 -12.77 -22.06
CA GLN A 477 -2.32 -13.76 -22.54
C GLN A 477 -1.36 -14.22 -21.44
N VAL A 478 -1.04 -13.34 -20.48
CA VAL A 478 -0.04 -13.62 -19.42
C VAL A 478 -0.70 -14.16 -18.16
N LYS A 479 -1.99 -13.86 -17.95
CA LYS A 479 -2.70 -14.21 -16.71
C LYS A 479 -2.82 -15.73 -16.55
N SER A 480 -2.43 -16.23 -15.37
CA SER A 480 -2.75 -17.59 -14.95
C SER A 480 -4.25 -17.77 -14.68
N SER A 481 -4.70 -19.03 -14.62
CA SER A 481 -6.11 -19.38 -14.33
C SER A 481 -6.58 -18.89 -12.95
N THR A 482 -5.65 -18.62 -12.02
CA THR A 482 -5.95 -18.16 -10.65
C THR A 482 -5.70 -16.67 -10.51
N ILE A 483 -6.66 -15.96 -9.88
CA ILE A 483 -6.49 -14.57 -9.49
C ILE A 483 -5.51 -14.51 -8.33
N GLN A 484 -4.34 -13.87 -8.54
CA GLN A 484 -3.43 -13.62 -7.44
C GLN A 484 -3.97 -12.48 -6.57
N PRO A 485 -4.20 -12.72 -5.26
CA PRO A 485 -4.62 -11.66 -4.36
C PRO A 485 -3.53 -10.59 -4.28
N PHE A 486 -3.93 -9.40 -3.91
CA PHE A 486 -2.99 -8.34 -3.59
C PHE A 486 -2.15 -8.76 -2.37
N ILE A 487 -0.84 -8.49 -2.41
CA ILE A 487 0.12 -9.00 -1.40
C ILE A 487 -0.28 -8.64 0.05
N TYR A 488 -0.90 -7.48 0.27
CA TYR A 488 -1.38 -7.06 1.60
C TYR A 488 -2.66 -7.77 2.08
N PHE A 489 -3.28 -8.63 1.26
CA PHE A 489 -4.37 -9.51 1.71
C PHE A 489 -3.85 -10.80 2.33
N GLN A 490 -2.53 -11.04 2.23
CA GLN A 490 -1.88 -12.25 2.74
C GLN A 490 -1.33 -12.07 4.17
N PHE A 491 -1.36 -10.85 4.73
CA PHE A 491 -0.77 -10.49 6.05
C PHE A 491 -1.81 -10.05 7.08
#